data_dd115df287ae43ed43ee3f383a775c34
#
_entry.id   dd115df287ae43ed43ee3f383a775c34
#
_cell.length_a   1.000
_cell.length_b   1.000
_cell.length_c   1.000
_cell.angle_alpha   90.00
_cell.angle_beta   90.00
_cell.angle_gamma   90.00
#
_symmetry.space_group_name_H-M   'P 1'
#
loop_
_entity.id
_entity.type
_entity.pdbx_description
1 polymer ?
#
loop_
_entity_poly.entity_id
_entity_poly.type
_entity_poly.pdbx_seq_one_letter_code
_entity_poly.pdbx_strand_id
1 'polypeptide(L)'
;MAQSGGPSPTCRHCSATYIPVSELDAYTAKAVKYQLVDQQVRSVDIGKVQIGIGMVTRGKVLPDPNRKGGVAEHEQISEVYHVIDGEATLWTGPDLVSPVKRPDNEKTVVLQNGPGYNAEAIRQPMVTHLKAGDMIVIPAGTGHLFTEIPDHITYMMVRIDPDKVVPTKSEAESQADLKVVPPARKGTK
;
A
#
# COMPACT_ATOMS: atom_id res chain seq x y z
N MET A 1 42.09 -2.53 -26.42
CA MET A 1 40.66 -2.40 -26.77
C MET A 1 39.92 -1.97 -25.50
N ALA A 2 39.47 -0.72 -25.43
CA ALA A 2 38.66 -0.26 -24.33
C ALA A 2 37.26 -0.87 -24.46
N GLN A 3 36.84 -1.64 -23.47
CA GLN A 3 35.46 -2.08 -23.38
C GLN A 3 34.60 -0.81 -23.26
N SER A 4 33.75 -0.57 -24.27
CA SER A 4 32.73 0.46 -24.21
C SER A 4 31.85 0.16 -23.00
N GLY A 5 31.96 1.00 -21.97
CA GLY A 5 31.24 0.84 -20.71
C GLY A 5 29.73 0.85 -20.95
N GLY A 6 29.10 -0.31 -20.82
CA GLY A 6 27.66 -0.40 -20.70
C GLY A 6 27.15 0.40 -19.48
N PRO A 7 25.85 0.64 -19.37
CA PRO A 7 25.31 1.41 -18.24
C PRO A 7 25.70 0.75 -16.92
N SER A 8 26.25 1.56 -16.01
CA SER A 8 26.60 1.10 -14.66
C SER A 8 25.36 0.61 -13.91
N PRO A 9 25.50 -0.38 -13.00
CA PRO A 9 24.41 -0.78 -12.12
C PRO A 9 23.82 0.42 -11.38
N THR A 10 22.50 0.46 -11.25
CA THR A 10 21.80 1.57 -10.58
C THR A 10 22.02 1.56 -9.05
N CYS A 11 22.39 0.42 -8.51
CA CYS A 11 22.79 0.26 -7.11
C CYS A 11 24.12 -0.50 -7.05
N ARG A 12 25.20 0.16 -6.58
CA ARG A 12 26.51 -0.45 -6.40
C ARG A 12 26.67 -0.95 -4.97
N HIS A 13 27.10 -2.20 -4.81
CA HIS A 13 27.31 -2.84 -3.51
C HIS A 13 26.05 -2.94 -2.61
N CYS A 14 24.85 -2.90 -3.21
CA CYS A 14 23.63 -3.13 -2.47
C CYS A 14 23.44 -4.63 -2.21
N SER A 15 23.16 -4.96 -0.95
CA SER A 15 22.80 -6.33 -0.57
C SER A 15 21.31 -6.57 -0.82
N ALA A 16 20.96 -7.82 -1.11
CA ALA A 16 19.56 -8.24 -1.12
C ALA A 16 18.94 -8.08 0.28
N THR A 17 17.68 -7.67 0.33
CA THR A 17 16.89 -7.64 1.56
C THR A 17 16.01 -8.86 1.61
N TYR A 18 16.17 -9.67 2.64
CA TYR A 18 15.33 -10.84 2.90
C TYR A 18 14.28 -10.49 3.94
N ILE A 19 13.03 -10.83 3.66
CA ILE A 19 11.89 -10.69 4.58
C ILE A 19 11.28 -12.08 4.74
N PRO A 20 11.43 -12.72 5.91
CA PRO A 20 10.90 -14.06 6.12
C PRO A 20 9.37 -14.05 6.18
N VAL A 21 8.73 -15.11 5.72
CA VAL A 21 7.27 -15.27 5.79
C VAL A 21 6.75 -15.10 7.22
N SER A 22 7.48 -15.56 8.21
CA SER A 22 7.10 -15.40 9.63
C SER A 22 6.97 -13.94 10.07
N GLU A 23 7.68 -13.01 9.44
CA GLU A 23 7.52 -11.57 9.69
C GLU A 23 6.26 -11.03 9.02
N LEU A 24 5.98 -11.43 7.77
CA LEU A 24 4.76 -11.05 7.06
C LEU A 24 3.51 -11.56 7.82
N ASP A 25 3.56 -12.82 8.29
CA ASP A 25 2.50 -13.42 9.10
C ASP A 25 2.29 -12.69 10.43
N ALA A 26 3.38 -12.25 11.09
CA ALA A 26 3.29 -11.48 12.34
C ALA A 26 2.59 -10.13 12.12
N TYR A 27 2.85 -9.45 10.99
CA TYR A 27 2.15 -8.22 10.63
C TYR A 27 0.67 -8.48 10.32
N THR A 28 0.34 -9.55 9.61
CA THR A 28 -1.04 -9.97 9.35
C THR A 28 -1.78 -10.28 10.65
N ALA A 29 -1.18 -11.07 11.53
CA ALA A 29 -1.75 -11.38 12.85
C ALA A 29 -1.97 -10.12 13.70
N LYS A 30 -1.02 -9.19 13.68
CA LYS A 30 -1.16 -7.89 14.34
C LYS A 30 -2.30 -7.07 13.74
N ALA A 31 -2.45 -7.06 12.40
CA ALA A 31 -3.55 -6.38 11.71
C ALA A 31 -4.90 -6.90 12.15
N VAL A 32 -5.09 -8.21 12.13
CA VAL A 32 -6.34 -8.87 12.59
C VAL A 32 -6.63 -8.54 14.04
N LYS A 33 -5.65 -8.72 14.93
CA LYS A 33 -5.81 -8.51 16.39
C LYS A 33 -6.23 -7.09 16.74
N TYR A 34 -5.65 -6.09 16.07
CA TYR A 34 -5.85 -4.68 16.41
C TYR A 34 -6.67 -3.91 15.37
N GLN A 35 -7.25 -4.62 14.39
CA GLN A 35 -8.03 -4.04 13.29
C GLN A 35 -7.25 -2.97 12.52
N LEU A 36 -5.96 -3.18 12.32
CA LEU A 36 -5.13 -2.34 11.47
C LEU A 36 -5.35 -2.73 10.02
N VAL A 37 -5.30 -1.76 9.11
CA VAL A 37 -5.51 -2.05 7.69
C VAL A 37 -4.19 -2.23 6.98
N ASP A 38 -3.38 -1.19 6.95
CA ASP A 38 -2.16 -1.10 6.15
C ASP A 38 -0.95 -0.95 7.07
N GLN A 39 0.02 -1.84 6.90
CA GLN A 39 1.22 -1.85 7.71
C GLN A 39 2.46 -1.97 6.83
N GLN A 40 3.33 -0.96 6.88
CA GLN A 40 4.62 -0.99 6.21
C GLN A 40 5.57 -1.94 6.95
N VAL A 41 6.01 -3.01 6.25
CA VAL A 41 6.96 -3.99 6.80
C VAL A 41 8.39 -3.52 6.59
N ARG A 42 8.74 -3.18 5.34
CA ARG A 42 10.07 -2.69 4.94
C ARG A 42 9.95 -1.55 3.95
N SER A 43 10.98 -0.72 3.89
CA SER A 43 11.16 0.22 2.79
C SER A 43 12.66 0.27 2.46
N VAL A 44 13.01 -0.11 1.23
CA VAL A 44 14.38 -0.39 0.80
C VAL A 44 14.75 0.48 -0.39
N ASP A 45 15.85 1.20 -0.27
CA ASP A 45 16.45 1.92 -1.40
C ASP A 45 17.20 0.92 -2.30
N ILE A 46 16.79 0.80 -3.56
CA ILE A 46 17.42 -0.07 -4.56
C ILE A 46 18.17 0.72 -5.64
N GLY A 47 18.53 1.97 -5.36
CA GLY A 47 19.27 2.86 -6.23
C GLY A 47 18.40 3.95 -6.82
N LYS A 48 17.80 3.75 -7.99
CA LYS A 48 16.93 4.75 -8.62
C LYS A 48 15.55 4.85 -7.98
N VAL A 49 15.10 3.80 -7.33
CA VAL A 49 13.76 3.65 -6.77
C VAL A 49 13.86 3.15 -5.34
N GLN A 50 12.90 3.50 -4.51
CA GLN A 50 12.67 2.88 -3.23
C GLN A 50 11.47 1.92 -3.34
N ILE A 51 11.59 0.76 -2.71
CA ILE A 51 10.54 -0.26 -2.70
C ILE A 51 10.02 -0.41 -1.28
N GLY A 52 8.73 -0.14 -1.09
CA GLY A 52 8.02 -0.44 0.14
C GLY A 52 7.33 -1.81 0.07
N ILE A 53 7.43 -2.60 1.14
CA ILE A 53 6.69 -3.85 1.31
C ILE A 53 5.73 -3.66 2.46
N GLY A 54 4.43 -3.85 2.20
CA GLY A 54 3.37 -3.73 3.19
C GLY A 54 2.50 -4.98 3.25
N MET A 55 1.91 -5.23 4.42
CA MET A 55 0.83 -6.19 4.60
C MET A 55 -0.46 -5.45 4.86
N VAL A 56 -1.49 -5.77 4.09
CA VAL A 56 -2.80 -5.15 4.19
C VAL A 56 -3.86 -6.21 4.47
N THR A 57 -4.67 -5.95 5.49
CA THR A 57 -5.81 -6.79 5.84
C THR A 57 -7.04 -5.91 6.00
N ARG A 58 -8.09 -6.23 5.27
CA ARG A 58 -9.38 -5.52 5.33
C ARG A 58 -10.49 -6.51 5.66
N GLY A 59 -11.33 -6.14 6.59
CA GLY A 59 -12.55 -6.87 6.90
C GLY A 59 -13.69 -6.53 5.94
N LYS A 60 -14.85 -7.09 6.23
CA LYS A 60 -16.08 -6.96 5.43
C LYS A 60 -16.45 -5.52 5.10
N VAL A 61 -16.77 -5.30 3.83
CA VAL A 61 -17.36 -4.06 3.31
C VAL A 61 -18.62 -4.42 2.53
N LEU A 62 -19.76 -3.89 2.97
CA LEU A 62 -21.02 -4.10 2.24
C LEU A 62 -21.08 -3.15 1.03
N PRO A 63 -21.65 -3.59 -0.09
CA PRO A 63 -21.93 -2.72 -1.22
C PRO A 63 -22.87 -1.57 -0.78
N ASP A 64 -22.53 -0.37 -1.16
CA ASP A 64 -23.36 0.80 -0.93
C ASP A 64 -23.35 1.70 -2.19
N PRO A 65 -24.46 1.69 -2.97
CA PRO A 65 -24.57 2.49 -4.18
C PRO A 65 -24.57 4.02 -3.92
N ASN A 66 -24.83 4.42 -2.68
CA ASN A 66 -24.82 5.83 -2.26
C ASN A 66 -23.53 6.24 -1.56
N ARG A 67 -22.54 5.34 -1.50
CA ARG A 67 -21.27 5.60 -0.83
C ARG A 67 -20.57 6.80 -1.43
N LYS A 68 -20.20 7.73 -0.55
CA LYS A 68 -19.33 8.85 -0.88
C LYS A 68 -18.05 8.76 -0.05
N GLY A 69 -16.94 9.04 -0.71
CA GLY A 69 -15.62 9.03 -0.08
C GLY A 69 -14.97 7.65 0.00
N GLY A 70 -13.80 7.63 0.58
CA GLY A 70 -12.98 6.43 0.72
C GLY A 70 -12.10 6.12 -0.49
N VAL A 71 -12.16 6.91 -1.56
CA VAL A 71 -11.18 6.82 -2.65
C VAL A 71 -9.86 7.37 -2.15
N ALA A 72 -8.80 6.59 -2.31
CA ALA A 72 -7.42 7.02 -2.11
C ALA A 72 -6.71 7.13 -3.45
N GLU A 73 -5.80 8.07 -3.55
CA GLU A 73 -4.89 8.27 -4.68
C GLU A 73 -3.51 8.65 -4.14
N HIS A 74 -2.43 8.24 -4.81
CA HIS A 74 -1.04 8.56 -4.47
C HIS A 74 -0.38 9.25 -5.67
N GLU A 75 0.11 10.49 -5.48
CA GLU A 75 0.66 11.30 -6.58
C GLU A 75 1.97 10.74 -7.14
N GLN A 76 2.80 10.10 -6.29
CA GLN A 76 4.17 9.73 -6.63
C GLN A 76 4.48 8.24 -6.39
N ILE A 77 3.58 7.52 -5.73
CA ILE A 77 3.78 6.11 -5.38
C ILE A 77 2.82 5.24 -6.20
N SER A 78 3.38 4.32 -6.98
CA SER A 78 2.61 3.24 -7.61
C SER A 78 2.52 2.04 -6.67
N GLU A 79 1.45 1.27 -6.78
CA GLU A 79 1.20 0.11 -5.93
C GLU A 79 0.99 -1.16 -6.76
N VAL A 80 1.51 -2.28 -6.26
CA VAL A 80 1.20 -3.61 -6.78
C VAL A 80 0.62 -4.41 -5.62
N TYR A 81 -0.60 -4.92 -5.79
CA TYR A 81 -1.21 -5.85 -4.85
C TYR A 81 -1.04 -7.28 -5.34
N HIS A 82 -0.66 -8.16 -4.45
CA HIS A 82 -0.73 -9.60 -4.63
C HIS A 82 -1.65 -10.17 -3.55
N VAL A 83 -2.83 -10.63 -3.97
CA VAL A 83 -3.86 -11.15 -3.04
C VAL A 83 -3.40 -12.50 -2.51
N ILE A 84 -3.32 -12.62 -1.19
CA ILE A 84 -2.90 -13.83 -0.48
C ILE A 84 -4.14 -14.65 -0.09
N ASP A 85 -5.19 -13.98 0.40
CA ASP A 85 -6.38 -14.63 0.91
C ASP A 85 -7.60 -13.72 0.82
N GLY A 86 -8.78 -14.30 0.68
CA GLY A 86 -10.05 -13.60 0.53
C GLY A 86 -10.31 -13.05 -0.86
N GLU A 87 -11.31 -12.18 -0.97
CA GLU A 87 -11.76 -11.59 -2.23
C GLU A 87 -12.37 -10.20 -2.02
N ALA A 88 -12.38 -9.39 -3.08
CA ALA A 88 -12.95 -8.05 -3.04
C ALA A 88 -13.30 -7.52 -4.44
N THR A 89 -14.22 -6.56 -4.50
CA THR A 89 -14.43 -5.70 -5.66
C THR A 89 -13.68 -4.40 -5.47
N LEU A 90 -12.75 -4.11 -6.38
CA LEU A 90 -11.94 -2.90 -6.42
C LEU A 90 -12.32 -2.04 -7.61
N TRP A 91 -12.55 -0.77 -7.36
CA TRP A 91 -12.70 0.28 -8.39
C TRP A 91 -11.41 1.05 -8.52
N THR A 92 -10.96 1.28 -9.76
CA THR A 92 -9.76 2.09 -10.06
C THR A 92 -10.03 3.05 -11.22
N GLY A 93 -9.37 4.21 -11.19
CA GLY A 93 -9.46 5.17 -12.30
C GLY A 93 -8.84 6.52 -11.98
N PRO A 94 -8.44 7.28 -13.01
CA PRO A 94 -7.77 8.57 -12.83
C PRO A 94 -8.73 9.76 -12.64
N ASP A 95 -10.02 9.63 -12.99
CA ASP A 95 -10.97 10.75 -12.94
C ASP A 95 -11.68 10.81 -11.58
N LEU A 96 -11.09 11.58 -10.67
CA LEU A 96 -11.57 11.74 -9.30
C LEU A 96 -12.65 12.79 -9.17
N VAL A 97 -13.67 12.50 -8.35
CA VAL A 97 -14.74 13.45 -8.00
C VAL A 97 -14.39 14.13 -6.68
N SER A 98 -14.40 15.47 -6.68
CA SER A 98 -14.12 16.28 -5.48
C SER A 98 -12.83 15.87 -4.74
N PRO A 99 -11.66 15.81 -5.41
CA PRO A 99 -10.43 15.43 -4.76
C PRO A 99 -10.00 16.46 -3.72
N VAL A 100 -9.58 15.98 -2.53
CA VAL A 100 -9.06 16.80 -1.45
C VAL A 100 -7.66 16.29 -1.10
N LYS A 101 -6.66 17.16 -1.19
CA LYS A 101 -5.28 16.82 -0.86
C LYS A 101 -5.16 16.43 0.61
N ARG A 102 -4.48 15.33 0.88
CA ARG A 102 -4.14 14.94 2.25
C ARG A 102 -3.12 15.92 2.84
N PRO A 103 -3.21 16.23 4.15
CA PRO A 103 -2.22 17.06 4.83
C PRO A 103 -0.81 16.46 4.72
N ASP A 104 0.18 17.28 4.37
CA ASP A 104 1.57 16.82 4.19
C ASP A 104 2.19 16.26 5.47
N ASN A 105 1.65 16.59 6.64
CA ASN A 105 2.08 16.10 7.95
C ASN A 105 1.28 14.88 8.46
N GLU A 106 0.38 14.35 7.67
CA GLU A 106 -0.36 13.14 8.03
C GLU A 106 0.60 11.95 8.10
N LYS A 107 0.50 11.15 9.16
CA LYS A 107 1.42 10.03 9.41
C LYS A 107 1.49 9.05 8.23
N THR A 108 0.35 8.75 7.59
CA THR A 108 0.28 7.86 6.44
C THR A 108 0.95 8.47 5.21
N VAL A 109 0.84 9.79 5.01
CA VAL A 109 1.53 10.52 3.95
C VAL A 109 3.05 10.46 4.16
N VAL A 110 3.51 10.78 5.36
CA VAL A 110 4.95 10.86 5.67
C VAL A 110 5.63 9.49 5.63
N LEU A 111 4.96 8.43 6.11
CA LEU A 111 5.63 7.15 6.38
C LEU A 111 5.30 6.02 5.40
N GLN A 112 4.25 6.17 4.57
CA GLN A 112 3.75 5.04 3.77
C GLN A 112 3.38 5.42 2.34
N ASN A 113 2.48 6.40 2.18
CA ASN A 113 1.73 6.61 0.95
C ASN A 113 2.25 7.79 0.11
N GLY A 114 3.15 8.61 0.67
CA GLY A 114 3.53 9.86 0.03
C GLY A 114 2.35 10.83 -0.14
N PRO A 115 2.57 11.96 -0.85
CA PRO A 115 1.53 12.92 -1.18
C PRO A 115 0.40 12.28 -1.99
N GLY A 116 -0.81 12.83 -1.88
CA GLY A 116 -1.95 12.35 -2.66
C GLY A 116 -3.28 12.90 -2.18
N TYR A 117 -4.36 12.39 -2.73
CA TYR A 117 -5.71 12.88 -2.51
C TYR A 117 -6.62 11.80 -1.92
N ASN A 118 -7.63 12.26 -1.19
CA ASN A 118 -8.85 11.50 -0.96
C ASN A 118 -9.93 12.08 -1.88
N ALA A 119 -10.86 11.24 -2.36
CA ALA A 119 -11.95 11.73 -3.22
C ALA A 119 -13.29 11.08 -2.86
N GLU A 120 -14.37 11.71 -3.34
CA GLU A 120 -15.73 11.21 -3.10
C GLU A 120 -16.06 9.99 -3.95
N ALA A 121 -15.58 9.96 -5.20
CA ALA A 121 -15.84 8.88 -6.16
C ALA A 121 -14.81 8.87 -7.29
N ILE A 122 -14.90 7.88 -8.14
CA ILE A 122 -14.16 7.76 -9.41
C ILE A 122 -15.21 7.75 -10.52
N ARG A 123 -15.08 8.62 -11.53
CA ARG A 123 -15.94 8.57 -12.71
C ARG A 123 -15.52 7.45 -13.64
N GLN A 124 -16.48 6.67 -14.12
CA GLN A 124 -16.25 5.56 -15.05
C GLN A 124 -15.11 4.63 -14.58
N PRO A 125 -15.18 4.10 -13.35
CA PRO A 125 -14.11 3.27 -12.82
C PRO A 125 -13.96 1.96 -13.60
N MET A 126 -12.74 1.46 -13.69
CA MET A 126 -12.51 0.06 -13.98
C MET A 126 -12.91 -0.75 -12.75
N VAL A 127 -13.77 -1.73 -12.93
CA VAL A 127 -14.23 -2.63 -11.89
C VAL A 127 -13.48 -3.96 -11.99
N THR A 128 -12.79 -4.34 -10.93
CA THR A 128 -12.01 -5.57 -10.88
C THR A 128 -12.46 -6.42 -9.68
N HIS A 129 -12.75 -7.70 -9.92
CA HIS A 129 -13.02 -8.68 -8.87
C HIS A 129 -11.71 -9.41 -8.57
N LEU A 130 -11.15 -9.15 -7.41
CA LEU A 130 -9.90 -9.74 -6.93
C LEU A 130 -10.17 -10.94 -6.04
N LYS A 131 -9.37 -11.98 -6.19
CA LYS A 131 -9.37 -13.19 -5.36
C LYS A 131 -7.95 -13.66 -5.08
N ALA A 132 -7.80 -14.58 -4.17
CA ALA A 132 -6.48 -15.14 -3.81
C ALA A 132 -5.69 -15.60 -5.05
N GLY A 133 -4.43 -15.19 -5.14
CA GLY A 133 -3.51 -15.40 -6.24
C GLY A 133 -3.50 -14.29 -7.29
N ASP A 134 -4.52 -13.42 -7.34
CA ASP A 134 -4.57 -12.34 -8.32
C ASP A 134 -3.54 -11.23 -7.99
N MET A 135 -3.14 -10.52 -9.04
CA MET A 135 -2.30 -9.31 -8.92
C MET A 135 -2.95 -8.14 -9.66
N ILE A 136 -2.78 -6.95 -9.10
CA ILE A 136 -3.13 -5.69 -9.78
C ILE A 136 -2.03 -4.66 -9.60
N VAL A 137 -1.76 -3.90 -10.66
CA VAL A 137 -0.83 -2.76 -10.65
C VAL A 137 -1.65 -1.48 -10.71
N ILE A 138 -1.46 -0.60 -9.74
CA ILE A 138 -2.13 0.70 -9.64
C ILE A 138 -1.06 1.78 -9.81
N PRO A 139 -1.00 2.46 -10.97
CA PRO A 139 -0.05 3.55 -11.19
C PRO A 139 -0.30 4.72 -10.25
N ALA A 140 0.75 5.48 -9.94
CA ALA A 140 0.64 6.79 -9.30
C ALA A 140 -0.37 7.67 -10.07
N GLY A 141 -1.14 8.49 -9.36
CA GLY A 141 -2.22 9.29 -9.95
C GLY A 141 -3.54 8.53 -10.19
N THR A 142 -3.60 7.23 -9.85
CA THR A 142 -4.80 6.43 -10.04
C THR A 142 -5.56 6.25 -8.73
N GLY A 143 -6.78 6.77 -8.67
CA GLY A 143 -7.67 6.54 -7.53
C GLY A 143 -8.10 5.09 -7.42
N HIS A 144 -8.26 4.61 -6.19
CA HIS A 144 -8.68 3.23 -5.91
C HIS A 144 -9.57 3.16 -4.68
N LEU A 145 -10.55 2.24 -4.72
CA LEU A 145 -11.54 2.04 -3.66
C LEU A 145 -12.06 0.62 -3.66
N PHE A 146 -11.98 -0.07 -2.53
CA PHE A 146 -12.73 -1.31 -2.31
C PHE A 146 -14.20 -1.01 -2.06
N THR A 147 -15.06 -1.43 -2.97
CA THR A 147 -16.52 -1.19 -2.91
C THR A 147 -17.28 -2.33 -2.25
N GLU A 148 -16.72 -3.53 -2.29
CA GLU A 148 -17.26 -4.71 -1.65
C GLU A 148 -16.14 -5.63 -1.19
N ILE A 149 -16.27 -6.16 0.02
CA ILE A 149 -15.45 -7.24 0.57
C ILE A 149 -16.45 -8.17 1.28
N PRO A 150 -16.76 -9.35 0.73
CA PRO A 150 -17.79 -10.24 1.28
C PRO A 150 -17.50 -10.68 2.72
N ASP A 151 -16.22 -10.97 3.02
CA ASP A 151 -15.75 -11.35 4.35
C ASP A 151 -14.46 -10.58 4.70
N HIS A 152 -13.36 -10.90 4.03
CA HIS A 152 -12.08 -10.23 4.19
C HIS A 152 -11.26 -10.30 2.90
N ILE A 153 -10.20 -9.50 2.85
CA ILE A 153 -9.10 -9.63 1.88
C ILE A 153 -7.78 -9.33 2.57
N THR A 154 -6.79 -10.18 2.34
CA THR A 154 -5.40 -9.98 2.75
C THR A 154 -4.50 -10.00 1.51
N TYR A 155 -3.67 -8.99 1.37
CA TYR A 155 -2.73 -8.89 0.26
C TYR A 155 -1.39 -8.29 0.69
N MET A 156 -0.34 -8.72 0.03
CA MET A 156 0.95 -8.05 0.06
C MET A 156 0.89 -6.86 -0.89
N MET A 157 1.34 -5.72 -0.43
CA MET A 157 1.45 -4.51 -1.21
C MET A 157 2.91 -4.14 -1.43
N VAL A 158 3.27 -3.96 -2.70
CA VAL A 158 4.58 -3.42 -3.10
C VAL A 158 4.37 -1.99 -3.55
N ARG A 159 4.98 -1.04 -2.84
CA ARG A 159 5.01 0.38 -3.20
C ARG A 159 6.27 0.66 -3.99
N ILE A 160 6.11 1.32 -5.13
CA ILE A 160 7.19 1.76 -6.01
C ILE A 160 7.28 3.28 -5.88
N ASP A 161 8.34 3.74 -5.23
CA ASP A 161 8.60 5.15 -4.90
C ASP A 161 9.85 5.65 -5.63
N PRO A 162 9.70 6.15 -6.89
CA PRO A 162 10.83 6.62 -7.69
C PRO A 162 11.45 7.90 -7.14
N ASP A 163 10.68 8.73 -6.46
CA ASP A 163 11.10 10.03 -5.95
C ASP A 163 11.55 9.97 -4.48
N LYS A 164 11.44 8.80 -3.85
CA LYS A 164 11.83 8.53 -2.46
C LYS A 164 11.17 9.48 -1.47
N VAL A 165 9.86 9.68 -1.64
CA VAL A 165 9.05 10.60 -0.83
C VAL A 165 8.72 10.06 0.55
N VAL A 166 8.93 8.76 0.79
CA VAL A 166 8.79 8.15 2.11
C VAL A 166 10.16 7.69 2.63
N PRO A 167 10.39 7.62 3.96
CA PRO A 167 11.66 7.15 4.50
C PRO A 167 11.88 5.65 4.27
N THR A 168 13.12 5.22 4.27
CA THR A 168 13.47 3.79 4.39
C THR A 168 13.00 3.25 5.73
N LYS A 169 12.73 1.95 5.78
CA LYS A 169 12.38 1.23 7.02
C LYS A 169 13.20 -0.05 7.12
N SER A 170 14.07 -0.09 8.11
CA SER A 170 14.97 -1.21 8.38
C SER A 170 14.26 -2.40 9.05
N GLU A 171 14.96 -3.52 9.15
CA GLU A 171 14.50 -4.69 9.91
C GLU A 171 14.33 -4.37 11.40
N ALA A 172 15.27 -3.64 11.99
CA ALA A 172 15.21 -3.26 13.39
C ALA A 172 13.96 -2.43 13.71
N GLU A 173 13.62 -1.47 12.84
CA GLU A 173 12.40 -0.65 12.97
C GLU A 173 11.14 -1.49 12.78
N SER A 174 11.15 -2.43 11.83
CA SER A 174 10.04 -3.35 11.62
C SER A 174 9.79 -4.23 12.84
N GLN A 175 10.84 -4.81 13.41
CA GLN A 175 10.75 -5.62 14.63
C GLN A 175 10.32 -4.79 15.84
N ALA A 176 10.72 -3.52 15.92
CA ALA A 176 10.25 -2.61 16.95
C ALA A 176 8.75 -2.33 16.80
N ASP A 177 8.28 -2.06 15.59
CA ASP A 177 6.86 -1.83 15.30
C ASP A 177 5.97 -3.03 15.66
N LEU A 178 6.44 -4.26 15.42
CA LEU A 178 5.69 -5.46 15.81
C LEU A 178 5.40 -5.52 17.32
N LYS A 179 6.28 -4.94 18.15
CA LYS A 179 6.14 -4.90 19.61
C LYS A 179 5.22 -3.79 20.12
N VAL A 180 4.95 -2.78 19.28
CA VAL A 180 4.07 -1.68 19.67
C VAL A 180 2.62 -2.14 19.72
N VAL A 181 1.97 -1.96 20.85
CA VAL A 181 0.52 -2.16 21.01
C VAL A 181 -0.17 -0.87 20.58
N PRO A 182 -0.98 -0.88 19.52
CA PRO A 182 -1.71 0.31 19.11
C PRO A 182 -2.72 0.74 20.18
N PRO A 183 -3.00 2.03 20.30
CA PRO A 183 -4.07 2.50 21.18
C PRO A 183 -5.41 1.90 20.72
N ALA A 184 -6.27 1.57 21.69
CA ALA A 184 -7.62 1.09 21.39
C ALA A 184 -8.34 2.11 20.47
N ARG A 185 -8.93 1.63 19.37
CA ARG A 185 -9.78 2.48 18.53
C ARG A 185 -10.90 3.03 19.38
N LYS A 186 -11.02 4.36 19.45
CA LYS A 186 -12.23 4.98 20.01
C LYS A 186 -13.38 4.54 19.10
N GLY A 187 -14.30 3.76 19.66
CA GLY A 187 -15.46 3.30 18.92
C GLY A 187 -16.16 4.49 18.28
N THR A 188 -16.27 4.49 16.96
CA THR A 188 -17.24 5.33 16.25
C THR A 188 -18.61 4.82 16.67
N LYS A 189 -19.31 5.62 17.49
CA LYS A 189 -20.74 5.42 17.77
C LYS A 189 -21.55 5.69 16.52
#